data_849476bff073783274652d87c3b80876
#
_entry.id   849476bff073783274652d87c3b80876
#
_cell.length_a   1.000
_cell.length_b   1.000
_cell.length_c   1.000
_cell.angle_alpha   90.00
_cell.angle_beta   90.00
_cell.angle_gamma   90.00
#
_symmetry.space_group_name_H-M   'P 1'
#
loop_
_entity.id
_entity.type
_entity.pdbx_description
1 polymer ?
#
loop_
_entity_poly.entity_id
_entity_poly.type
_entity_poly.pdbx_seq_one_letter_code
_entity_poly.pdbx_strand_id
1 'polypeptide(L)'
;MSWNKSVFTTVGTDMMSEVLSGATMTITKAVGGSGTTEEASLAALTDVQEEKQTLKILGIEDASDSTGNNAGKRIKIQITNGDVEAGYILHQVGVYAKLTDGDETLLFIMQDDRGVEIPSHTENSDFVIELFGVMAISNIANIKVTVDPSAVASVKMVNDQVKQINTKIDDTKKALQDEAKETYVPLSGGTLTGPLVMPGGGKAISILDNAGTHNMIYRGKNLGSSLTAEQAAAIKAGTFEDIYLGDYWQIDGVDYIVAGFDYWYQCGDTACTTHHVVIIPRNHLYTYHMNASNTTEGGYVGSDMYKNGLTQAKATFNAAFGSAHILNHREHLTNAVSNGRPSGGTWYDSTVELPNENMMYGSHIFAPASDGTNIPNNYTISNSQLPLFRLAPWLSFTRSYWCWLRDVVSAAYFANASGNGNCAYYAASNEAGVRPVAGLIG
;
A
#
# COMPACT_ATOMS: atom_id res chain seq x y z
N MET A 1 37.01 -44.60 11.72
CA MET A 1 36.59 -46.01 11.80
C MET A 1 36.56 -46.51 10.39
N SER A 2 37.36 -47.53 10.03
CA SER A 2 37.29 -48.14 8.73
C SER A 2 36.77 -49.57 8.91
N TRP A 3 35.47 -49.73 8.67
CA TRP A 3 34.84 -51.01 8.42
C TRP A 3 35.44 -51.54 7.11
N ASN A 4 36.60 -52.18 7.19
CA ASN A 4 37.46 -52.45 6.06
C ASN A 4 37.10 -53.72 5.31
N LYS A 5 36.14 -54.50 5.81
CA LYS A 5 35.61 -55.69 5.16
C LYS A 5 34.10 -55.52 5.00
N SER A 6 33.57 -55.48 3.79
CA SER A 6 32.18 -55.45 3.51
C SER A 6 31.92 -56.36 2.28
N VAL A 7 31.11 -57.37 2.47
CA VAL A 7 30.83 -58.36 1.42
C VAL A 7 29.33 -58.68 1.32
N PHE A 8 28.79 -58.88 0.14
CA PHE A 8 27.52 -59.53 -0.02
C PHE A 8 27.66 -61.01 0.33
N THR A 9 26.66 -61.57 1.03
CA THR A 9 26.62 -63.01 1.24
C THR A 9 26.29 -63.71 -0.08
N THR A 10 26.48 -65.03 -0.11
CA THR A 10 26.13 -65.84 -1.28
C THR A 10 24.64 -65.65 -1.62
N VAL A 11 23.74 -65.77 -0.63
CA VAL A 11 22.33 -65.55 -0.79
C VAL A 11 22.02 -64.11 -1.13
N GLY A 12 22.74 -63.13 -0.54
CA GLY A 12 22.61 -61.71 -0.88
C GLY A 12 22.99 -61.37 -2.33
N THR A 13 23.99 -62.04 -2.87
CA THR A 13 24.39 -61.93 -4.28
C THR A 13 23.31 -62.45 -5.23
N ASP A 14 22.72 -63.61 -4.91
CA ASP A 14 21.60 -64.19 -5.66
C ASP A 14 20.38 -63.25 -5.63
N MET A 15 20.02 -62.71 -4.45
CA MET A 15 18.95 -61.76 -4.30
C MET A 15 19.18 -60.49 -5.12
N MET A 16 20.42 -59.98 -5.17
CA MET A 16 20.76 -58.82 -5.98
C MET A 16 20.63 -59.10 -7.47
N SER A 17 20.91 -60.30 -7.94
CA SER A 17 20.68 -60.73 -9.33
C SER A 17 19.21 -60.67 -9.71
N GLU A 18 18.32 -61.06 -8.81
CA GLU A 18 16.87 -60.96 -9.01
C GLU A 18 16.39 -59.50 -9.06
N VAL A 19 16.96 -58.63 -8.19
CA VAL A 19 16.63 -57.19 -8.19
C VAL A 19 17.12 -56.53 -9.51
N LEU A 20 18.26 -56.91 -10.01
CA LEU A 20 18.73 -56.44 -11.31
C LEU A 20 17.81 -56.93 -12.45
N SER A 21 17.16 -58.06 -12.29
CA SER A 21 16.15 -58.61 -13.22
C SER A 21 14.77 -58.00 -13.05
N GLY A 22 14.57 -57.05 -12.13
CA GLY A 22 13.32 -56.30 -11.95
C GLY A 22 12.53 -56.63 -10.66
N ALA A 23 13.01 -57.58 -9.85
CA ALA A 23 12.37 -57.87 -8.56
C ALA A 23 12.46 -56.68 -7.58
N THR A 24 11.49 -56.56 -6.65
CA THR A 24 11.57 -55.54 -5.60
C THR A 24 12.12 -56.19 -4.32
N MET A 25 13.15 -55.57 -3.74
CA MET A 25 13.74 -55.94 -2.46
C MET A 25 13.42 -54.93 -1.40
N THR A 26 13.14 -55.38 -0.18
CA THR A 26 12.98 -54.53 1.00
C THR A 26 14.04 -54.89 2.03
N ILE A 27 14.86 -53.90 2.40
CA ILE A 27 15.78 -54.01 3.52
C ILE A 27 14.95 -53.92 4.80
N THR A 28 15.03 -54.89 5.68
CA THR A 28 14.13 -55.10 6.82
C THR A 28 14.72 -54.72 8.15
N LYS A 29 15.97 -55.13 8.43
CA LYS A 29 16.69 -54.85 9.67
C LYS A 29 18.20 -54.79 9.48
N ALA A 30 18.85 -54.26 10.46
CA ALA A 30 20.30 -54.40 10.65
C ALA A 30 20.56 -54.95 12.03
N VAL A 31 21.59 -55.76 12.16
CA VAL A 31 21.93 -56.46 13.40
C VAL A 31 23.43 -56.32 13.68
N GLY A 32 23.74 -56.03 14.93
CA GLY A 32 25.12 -55.94 15.43
C GLY A 32 25.53 -57.22 16.18
N GLY A 33 26.75 -57.70 15.89
CA GLY A 33 27.35 -58.87 16.56
C GLY A 33 28.73 -58.64 17.08
N SER A 34 29.12 -59.35 18.14
CA SER A 34 30.43 -59.28 18.77
C SER A 34 31.43 -60.34 18.30
N GLY A 35 30.97 -61.28 17.47
CA GLY A 35 31.84 -62.30 16.91
C GLY A 35 32.62 -61.79 15.68
N THR A 36 33.63 -62.57 15.31
CA THR A 36 34.42 -62.30 14.11
C THR A 36 34.49 -63.58 13.26
N THR A 37 34.70 -63.41 11.97
CA THR A 37 34.84 -64.52 11.00
C THR A 37 35.98 -64.24 10.07
N GLU A 38 36.73 -65.27 9.67
CA GLU A 38 37.76 -65.10 8.67
C GLU A 38 37.19 -64.56 7.37
N GLU A 39 37.90 -63.61 6.75
CA GLU A 39 37.44 -62.87 5.58
C GLU A 39 36.93 -63.80 4.44
N ALA A 40 37.65 -64.89 4.19
CA ALA A 40 37.27 -65.86 3.17
C ALA A 40 35.92 -66.58 3.44
N SER A 41 35.45 -66.56 4.66
CA SER A 41 34.18 -67.20 5.11
C SER A 41 33.03 -66.21 5.31
N LEU A 42 33.24 -64.89 5.23
CA LEU A 42 32.22 -63.89 5.42
C LEU A 42 31.04 -64.04 4.45
N ALA A 43 31.31 -64.29 3.19
CA ALA A 43 30.27 -64.46 2.16
C ALA A 43 29.38 -65.73 2.39
N ALA A 44 29.82 -66.69 3.12
CA ALA A 44 29.08 -67.91 3.43
C ALA A 44 28.18 -67.77 4.70
N LEU A 45 28.28 -66.64 5.42
CA LEU A 45 27.43 -66.42 6.60
C LEU A 45 25.97 -66.30 6.24
N THR A 46 25.15 -66.89 7.08
CA THR A 46 23.69 -66.78 7.03
C THR A 46 23.17 -65.85 8.13
N ASP A 47 23.99 -65.46 9.10
CA ASP A 47 23.69 -64.61 10.22
C ASP A 47 24.93 -63.94 10.77
N VAL A 48 24.79 -62.85 11.55
CA VAL A 48 25.93 -62.28 12.29
C VAL A 48 26.36 -63.24 13.40
N GLN A 49 27.68 -63.17 13.70
CA GLN A 49 28.22 -64.01 14.78
C GLN A 49 28.03 -63.32 16.13
N GLU A 50 27.53 -64.10 17.11
CA GLU A 50 27.26 -63.57 18.46
C GLU A 50 26.38 -62.29 18.43
N GLU A 51 25.19 -62.39 17.93
CA GLU A 51 24.19 -61.30 17.91
C GLU A 51 24.06 -60.61 19.26
N LYS A 52 24.10 -59.29 19.29
CA LYS A 52 23.99 -58.43 20.47
C LYS A 52 22.77 -57.53 20.46
N GLN A 53 22.50 -56.87 19.37
CA GLN A 53 21.35 -55.94 19.26
C GLN A 53 20.89 -55.75 17.84
N THR A 54 19.59 -55.41 17.66
CA THR A 54 19.05 -54.88 16.44
C THR A 54 19.42 -53.41 16.34
N LEU A 55 19.95 -53.00 15.18
CA LEU A 55 20.37 -51.66 14.89
C LEU A 55 19.30 -50.89 14.13
N LYS A 56 19.25 -49.57 14.34
CA LYS A 56 18.22 -48.73 13.73
C LYS A 56 18.60 -48.29 12.31
N ILE A 57 17.76 -48.59 11.35
CA ILE A 57 17.96 -48.10 9.96
C ILE A 57 17.33 -46.72 9.83
N LEU A 58 18.15 -45.73 9.44
CA LEU A 58 17.71 -44.35 9.23
C LEU A 58 17.22 -44.09 7.81
N GLY A 59 17.70 -44.85 6.83
CA GLY A 59 17.31 -44.71 5.45
C GLY A 59 18.34 -45.24 4.46
N ILE A 60 18.01 -45.10 3.18
CA ILE A 60 18.91 -45.39 2.06
C ILE A 60 19.05 -44.12 1.21
N GLU A 61 20.23 -43.80 0.80
CA GLU A 61 20.52 -42.64 -0.02
C GLU A 61 21.49 -42.97 -1.17
N ASP A 62 21.55 -42.12 -2.18
CA ASP A 62 22.50 -42.30 -3.27
C ASP A 62 23.94 -42.07 -2.78
N ALA A 63 24.82 -42.96 -3.10
CA ALA A 63 26.26 -42.83 -2.87
C ALA A 63 26.91 -42.23 -4.12
N SER A 64 27.57 -41.07 -3.99
CA SER A 64 28.30 -40.45 -5.04
C SER A 64 29.79 -40.83 -4.95
N ASP A 65 30.42 -40.99 -6.11
CA ASP A 65 31.91 -41.13 -6.20
C ASP A 65 32.60 -39.77 -5.94
N SER A 66 33.90 -39.76 -6.00
CA SER A 66 34.73 -38.57 -5.80
C SER A 66 34.53 -37.51 -6.92
N THR A 67 33.86 -37.86 -8.01
CA THR A 67 33.53 -36.96 -9.13
C THR A 67 32.10 -36.45 -9.08
N GLY A 68 31.32 -36.90 -8.07
CA GLY A 68 29.89 -36.50 -7.90
C GLY A 68 28.90 -37.36 -8.68
N ASN A 69 29.36 -38.42 -9.36
CA ASN A 69 28.47 -39.33 -10.05
C ASN A 69 27.87 -40.34 -9.07
N ASN A 70 26.65 -40.82 -9.36
CA ASN A 70 26.00 -41.84 -8.57
C ASN A 70 26.75 -43.17 -8.69
N ALA A 71 27.41 -43.59 -7.61
CA ALA A 71 28.25 -44.80 -7.56
C ALA A 71 27.52 -45.98 -6.90
N GLY A 72 26.30 -45.81 -6.46
CA GLY A 72 25.51 -46.86 -5.80
C GLY A 72 24.53 -46.34 -4.77
N LYS A 73 24.12 -47.22 -3.88
CA LYS A 73 23.27 -46.89 -2.72
C LYS A 73 24.06 -47.09 -1.45
N ARG A 74 23.81 -46.23 -0.46
CA ARG A 74 24.31 -46.40 0.89
C ARG A 74 23.17 -46.47 1.88
N ILE A 75 23.27 -47.42 2.81
CA ILE A 75 22.34 -47.56 3.92
C ILE A 75 22.90 -46.84 5.13
N LYS A 76 22.09 -46.07 5.77
CA LYS A 76 22.45 -45.35 6.98
C LYS A 76 21.92 -46.09 8.21
N ILE A 77 22.81 -46.50 9.08
CA ILE A 77 22.51 -47.30 10.27
C ILE A 77 22.93 -46.48 11.49
N GLN A 78 22.07 -46.43 12.49
CA GLN A 78 22.34 -45.84 13.78
C GLN A 78 22.48 -46.93 14.82
N ILE A 79 23.56 -46.83 15.59
CA ILE A 79 23.88 -47.70 16.72
C ILE A 79 23.71 -46.87 17.98
N THR A 80 22.86 -47.30 18.88
CA THR A 80 22.68 -46.70 20.21
C THR A 80 22.86 -47.76 21.29
N ASN A 81 23.09 -47.34 22.52
CA ASN A 81 23.20 -48.26 23.63
C ASN A 81 21.99 -48.25 24.59
N GLY A 82 20.83 -47.69 24.12
CA GLY A 82 19.65 -47.57 24.97
C GLY A 82 19.20 -48.85 25.65
N ASP A 83 19.32 -50.01 24.95
CA ASP A 83 18.94 -51.32 25.45
C ASP A 83 20.14 -52.20 25.81
N VAL A 84 21.33 -51.65 25.93
CA VAL A 84 22.57 -52.39 26.22
C VAL A 84 22.81 -52.40 27.72
N GLU A 85 22.56 -53.52 28.39
CA GLU A 85 22.78 -53.72 29.83
C GLU A 85 24.26 -53.90 30.17
N ALA A 86 25.01 -54.64 29.36
CA ALA A 86 26.45 -54.85 29.51
C ALA A 86 27.19 -54.44 28.22
N GLY A 87 28.22 -53.59 28.36
CA GLY A 87 29.04 -53.15 27.24
C GLY A 87 29.66 -54.33 26.47
N TYR A 88 29.82 -54.15 25.13
CA TYR A 88 30.42 -55.16 24.25
C TYR A 88 31.24 -54.50 23.14
N ILE A 89 32.06 -55.31 22.46
CA ILE A 89 32.76 -54.85 21.26
C ILE A 89 31.98 -55.27 20.03
N LEU A 90 31.52 -54.28 19.25
CA LEU A 90 30.82 -54.53 18.00
C LEU A 90 31.83 -54.82 16.91
N HIS A 91 31.86 -56.02 16.40
CA HIS A 91 32.76 -56.47 15.33
C HIS A 91 32.05 -56.65 13.99
N GLN A 92 30.75 -57.02 14.01
CA GLN A 92 30.00 -57.28 12.80
C GLN A 92 28.71 -56.45 12.79
N VAL A 93 28.34 -55.96 11.57
CA VAL A 93 27.05 -55.42 11.26
C VAL A 93 26.50 -56.11 10.00
N GLY A 94 25.44 -56.87 10.20
CA GLY A 94 24.71 -57.53 9.13
C GLY A 94 23.48 -56.74 8.73
N VAL A 95 23.22 -56.62 7.43
CA VAL A 95 22.00 -56.03 6.90
C VAL A 95 21.19 -57.14 6.24
N TYR A 96 19.90 -57.20 6.64
CA TYR A 96 18.94 -58.19 6.19
C TYR A 96 17.95 -57.61 5.23
N ALA A 97 17.54 -58.40 4.26
CA ALA A 97 16.54 -58.03 3.28
C ALA A 97 15.69 -59.23 2.87
N LYS A 98 14.56 -58.91 2.21
CA LYS A 98 13.71 -59.91 1.59
C LYS A 98 13.21 -59.42 0.23
N LEU A 99 12.97 -60.32 -0.68
CA LEU A 99 12.18 -60.06 -1.90
C LEU A 99 10.69 -60.04 -1.52
N THR A 100 9.82 -59.52 -2.40
CA THR A 100 8.40 -59.33 -2.12
C THR A 100 7.71 -60.54 -1.51
N ASP A 101 8.02 -61.76 -2.02
CA ASP A 101 7.41 -63.01 -1.59
C ASP A 101 8.44 -63.99 -0.98
N GLY A 102 9.63 -63.49 -0.58
CA GLY A 102 10.74 -64.30 -0.06
C GLY A 102 10.95 -64.15 1.45
N ASP A 103 11.75 -65.10 1.96
CA ASP A 103 12.19 -65.07 3.35
C ASP A 103 13.25 -63.98 3.60
N GLU A 104 13.34 -63.50 4.86
CA GLU A 104 14.34 -62.57 5.30
C GLU A 104 15.71 -63.27 5.40
N THR A 105 16.71 -62.75 4.73
CA THR A 105 18.03 -63.31 4.68
C THR A 105 19.11 -62.23 4.86
N LEU A 106 20.29 -62.62 5.29
CA LEU A 106 21.44 -61.74 5.39
C LEU A 106 21.93 -61.32 4.01
N LEU A 107 21.71 -60.02 3.69
CA LEU A 107 22.07 -59.44 2.37
C LEU A 107 23.55 -59.18 2.27
N PHE A 108 24.09 -58.44 3.18
CA PHE A 108 25.52 -58.16 3.28
C PHE A 108 25.97 -58.02 4.71
N ILE A 109 27.27 -58.21 4.94
CA ILE A 109 27.90 -58.07 6.25
C ILE A 109 29.11 -57.19 6.16
N MET A 110 29.27 -56.34 7.17
CA MET A 110 30.44 -55.51 7.41
C MET A 110 31.17 -56.00 8.67
N GLN A 111 32.50 -56.14 8.64
CA GLN A 111 33.29 -56.52 9.81
C GLN A 111 34.46 -55.55 9.99
N ASP A 112 34.71 -55.21 11.24
CA ASP A 112 35.94 -54.52 11.68
C ASP A 112 36.63 -55.40 12.72
N ASP A 113 37.84 -55.84 12.42
CA ASP A 113 38.63 -56.74 13.28
C ASP A 113 39.03 -56.07 14.62
N ARG A 114 39.09 -54.73 14.61
CA ARG A 114 39.34 -53.96 15.86
C ARG A 114 38.06 -53.77 16.69
N GLY A 115 36.96 -53.77 16.03
CA GLY A 115 35.65 -53.51 16.61
C GLY A 115 35.47 -52.09 17.14
N VAL A 116 34.25 -51.85 17.57
CA VAL A 116 33.83 -50.58 18.20
C VAL A 116 33.26 -50.90 19.57
N GLU A 117 33.81 -50.30 20.64
CA GLU A 117 33.26 -50.46 21.97
C GLU A 117 31.90 -49.78 22.08
N ILE A 118 30.89 -50.56 22.45
CA ILE A 118 29.56 -50.12 22.78
C ILE A 118 29.40 -50.18 24.30
N PRO A 119 29.38 -49.04 25.00
CA PRO A 119 29.25 -49.02 26.44
C PRO A 119 27.86 -49.45 26.89
N SER A 120 27.71 -49.90 28.12
CA SER A 120 26.39 -50.08 28.72
C SER A 120 25.66 -48.74 28.84
N HIS A 121 24.33 -48.81 28.86
CA HIS A 121 23.51 -47.60 29.05
C HIS A 121 23.79 -46.89 30.38
N THR A 122 24.17 -47.66 31.42
CA THR A 122 24.51 -47.12 32.75
C THR A 122 25.87 -46.41 32.80
N GLU A 123 26.79 -46.75 31.90
CA GLU A 123 28.11 -46.12 31.81
C GLU A 123 28.09 -44.84 30.97
N ASN A 124 27.25 -44.82 29.90
CA ASN A 124 27.10 -43.67 29.02
C ASN A 124 25.69 -43.69 28.41
N SER A 125 24.76 -42.90 28.91
CA SER A 125 23.36 -42.88 28.49
C SER A 125 23.10 -42.30 27.07
N ASP A 126 24.09 -41.57 26.52
CA ASP A 126 23.89 -40.77 25.29
C ASP A 126 24.75 -41.27 24.10
N PHE A 127 25.15 -42.54 24.12
CA PHE A 127 26.03 -43.11 23.12
C PHE A 127 25.26 -43.33 21.80
N VAL A 128 25.69 -42.68 20.73
CA VAL A 128 25.12 -42.80 19.38
C VAL A 128 26.25 -42.78 18.34
N ILE A 129 26.26 -43.76 17.46
CA ILE A 129 27.13 -43.80 16.27
C ILE A 129 26.29 -43.96 15.00
N GLU A 130 26.68 -43.30 13.94
CA GLU A 130 26.12 -43.52 12.61
C GLU A 130 27.15 -44.24 11.74
N LEU A 131 26.69 -45.30 11.07
CA LEU A 131 27.50 -46.13 10.18
C LEU A 131 26.85 -46.11 8.79
N PHE A 132 27.67 -46.10 7.76
CA PHE A 132 27.21 -46.18 6.37
C PHE A 132 27.70 -47.47 5.71
N GLY A 133 26.76 -48.32 5.33
CA GLY A 133 27.03 -49.45 4.46
C GLY A 133 26.86 -49.07 2.99
N VAL A 134 27.92 -49.11 2.22
CA VAL A 134 27.84 -48.76 0.78
C VAL A 134 27.62 -50.03 -0.07
N MET A 135 26.56 -50.04 -0.82
CA MET A 135 26.27 -51.04 -1.84
C MET A 135 26.63 -50.46 -3.20
N ALA A 136 27.72 -50.91 -3.80
CA ALA A 136 28.17 -50.44 -5.12
C ALA A 136 27.30 -50.98 -6.23
N ILE A 137 26.08 -50.47 -6.38
CA ILE A 137 25.16 -50.91 -7.42
C ILE A 137 24.51 -49.66 -7.99
N SER A 138 24.92 -49.27 -9.17
CA SER A 138 24.32 -48.14 -9.88
C SER A 138 22.99 -48.53 -10.50
N ASN A 139 22.01 -47.59 -10.40
CA ASN A 139 20.77 -47.59 -11.17
C ASN A 139 19.67 -48.57 -10.78
N ILE A 140 19.50 -48.87 -9.48
CA ILE A 140 18.39 -49.73 -9.00
C ILE A 140 17.30 -48.87 -8.34
N ALA A 141 16.14 -48.81 -8.99
CA ALA A 141 14.95 -48.13 -8.48
C ALA A 141 14.11 -49.00 -7.48
N ASN A 142 14.35 -50.31 -7.44
CA ASN A 142 13.45 -51.28 -6.78
C ASN A 142 13.94 -51.67 -5.37
N ILE A 143 14.75 -50.87 -4.69
CA ILE A 143 15.17 -51.12 -3.31
C ILE A 143 14.34 -50.24 -2.38
N LYS A 144 13.59 -50.87 -1.47
CA LYS A 144 12.91 -50.21 -0.39
C LYS A 144 13.63 -50.41 0.92
N VAL A 145 13.36 -49.58 1.91
CA VAL A 145 13.93 -49.71 3.26
C VAL A 145 12.85 -49.50 4.30
N THR A 146 12.85 -50.32 5.34
CA THR A 146 12.06 -50.10 6.54
C THR A 146 12.84 -49.20 7.49
N VAL A 147 12.40 -47.97 7.67
CA VAL A 147 13.01 -47.01 8.59
C VAL A 147 12.46 -47.20 9.99
N ASP A 148 13.32 -47.25 10.98
CA ASP A 148 12.93 -47.32 12.40
C ASP A 148 12.49 -45.90 12.89
N PRO A 149 11.20 -45.71 13.23
CA PRO A 149 10.68 -44.40 13.65
C PRO A 149 11.22 -43.99 15.05
N SER A 150 11.82 -44.90 15.81
CA SER A 150 12.41 -44.63 17.13
C SER A 150 13.86 -44.15 17.05
N ALA A 151 14.42 -44.05 15.86
CA ALA A 151 15.79 -43.60 15.68
C ALA A 151 15.95 -42.13 16.13
N VAL A 152 17.05 -41.88 16.88
CA VAL A 152 17.36 -40.51 17.33
C VAL A 152 17.86 -39.69 16.14
N ALA A 153 17.22 -38.56 15.90
CA ALA A 153 17.62 -37.67 14.80
C ALA A 153 18.99 -37.06 15.10
N SER A 154 19.92 -37.21 14.16
CA SER A 154 21.22 -36.54 14.29
C SER A 154 21.08 -35.01 14.15
N VAL A 155 21.97 -34.27 14.83
CA VAL A 155 22.03 -32.79 14.72
C VAL A 155 22.09 -32.33 13.26
N LYS A 156 22.85 -33.04 12.41
CA LYS A 156 22.92 -32.75 10.99
C LYS A 156 21.57 -32.92 10.30
N MET A 157 20.85 -34.01 10.58
CA MET A 157 19.54 -34.29 9.99
C MET A 157 18.51 -33.21 10.40
N VAL A 158 18.50 -32.81 11.67
CA VAL A 158 17.65 -31.73 12.17
C VAL A 158 17.98 -30.40 11.48
N ASN A 159 19.26 -30.07 11.39
CA ASN A 159 19.69 -28.82 10.75
C ASN A 159 19.36 -28.80 9.26
N ASP A 160 19.49 -29.90 8.53
CA ASP A 160 19.12 -29.99 7.11
C ASP A 160 17.59 -29.82 6.91
N GLN A 161 16.78 -30.40 7.81
CA GLN A 161 15.34 -30.20 7.80
C GLN A 161 14.93 -28.75 8.11
N VAL A 162 15.56 -28.14 9.12
CA VAL A 162 15.34 -26.73 9.48
C VAL A 162 15.68 -25.82 8.29
N LYS A 163 16.78 -26.09 7.61
CA LYS A 163 17.17 -25.33 6.40
C LYS A 163 16.12 -25.44 5.29
N GLN A 164 15.61 -26.64 5.02
CA GLN A 164 14.57 -26.86 4.01
C GLN A 164 13.26 -26.15 4.38
N ILE A 165 12.87 -26.19 5.65
CA ILE A 165 11.69 -25.52 6.16
C ILE A 165 11.82 -23.99 5.98
N ASN A 166 12.96 -23.43 6.37
CA ASN A 166 13.22 -21.99 6.21
C ASN A 166 13.16 -21.55 4.75
N THR A 167 13.75 -22.34 3.83
CA THR A 167 13.64 -22.04 2.38
C THR A 167 12.18 -22.02 1.93
N LYS A 168 11.36 -23.00 2.32
CA LYS A 168 9.92 -23.04 1.99
C LYS A 168 9.17 -21.87 2.58
N ILE A 169 9.50 -21.45 3.80
CA ILE A 169 8.90 -20.26 4.44
C ILE A 169 9.22 -19.00 3.64
N ASP A 170 10.48 -18.82 3.23
CA ASP A 170 10.88 -17.67 2.45
C ASP A 170 10.21 -17.62 1.08
N ASP A 171 10.11 -18.77 0.40
CA ASP A 171 9.42 -18.89 -0.90
C ASP A 171 7.91 -18.57 -0.75
N THR A 172 7.27 -19.10 0.29
CA THR A 172 5.85 -18.82 0.58
C THR A 172 5.62 -17.34 0.91
N LYS A 173 6.51 -16.76 1.73
CA LYS A 173 6.45 -15.34 2.09
C LYS A 173 6.59 -14.46 0.86
N LYS A 174 7.52 -14.79 -0.04
CA LYS A 174 7.70 -14.07 -1.30
C LYS A 174 6.48 -14.16 -2.19
N ALA A 175 5.90 -15.37 -2.36
CA ALA A 175 4.70 -15.58 -3.15
C ALA A 175 3.51 -14.78 -2.61
N LEU A 176 3.29 -14.75 -1.27
CA LEU A 176 2.25 -13.96 -0.64
C LEU A 176 2.47 -12.45 -0.81
N GLN A 177 3.73 -11.99 -0.76
CA GLN A 177 4.06 -10.59 -0.99
C GLN A 177 3.79 -10.17 -2.44
N ASP A 178 4.10 -11.03 -3.40
CA ASP A 178 3.87 -10.77 -4.82
C ASP A 178 2.36 -10.81 -5.13
N GLU A 179 1.61 -11.76 -4.58
CA GLU A 179 0.15 -11.80 -4.67
C GLU A 179 -0.50 -10.55 -4.03
N ALA A 180 0.00 -10.12 -2.88
CA ALA A 180 -0.50 -8.92 -2.21
C ALA A 180 -0.29 -7.65 -3.05
N LYS A 181 0.85 -7.53 -3.77
CA LYS A 181 1.11 -6.40 -4.68
C LYS A 181 0.16 -6.35 -5.87
N GLU A 182 -0.29 -7.50 -6.34
CA GLU A 182 -1.21 -7.59 -7.48
C GLU A 182 -2.68 -7.48 -7.06
N THR A 183 -3.01 -7.87 -5.84
CA THR A 183 -4.42 -8.02 -5.38
C THR A 183 -4.87 -6.89 -4.47
N TYR A 184 -3.97 -6.25 -3.73
CA TYR A 184 -4.32 -5.24 -2.72
C TYR A 184 -3.63 -3.89 -3.00
N VAL A 185 -4.38 -2.82 -2.81
CA VAL A 185 -3.80 -1.46 -2.82
C VAL A 185 -3.03 -1.25 -1.51
N PRO A 186 -1.73 -0.87 -1.54
CA PRO A 186 -0.96 -0.61 -0.33
C PRO A 186 -1.60 0.47 0.55
N LEU A 187 -1.44 0.37 1.87
CA LEU A 187 -1.91 1.39 2.82
C LEU A 187 -1.27 2.77 2.58
N SER A 188 -0.09 2.81 1.97
CA SER A 188 0.59 4.04 1.54
C SER A 188 0.03 4.67 0.27
N GLY A 189 -1.00 4.05 -0.32
CA GLY A 189 -1.56 4.42 -1.61
C GLY A 189 -0.92 3.66 -2.78
N GLY A 190 -1.61 3.62 -3.91
CA GLY A 190 -1.16 2.98 -5.14
C GLY A 190 -2.00 3.42 -6.33
N THR A 191 -1.47 3.27 -7.53
CA THR A 191 -2.19 3.56 -8.77
C THR A 191 -3.00 2.33 -9.20
N LEU A 192 -4.32 2.50 -9.33
CA LEU A 192 -5.19 1.49 -9.91
C LEU A 192 -5.11 1.58 -11.44
N THR A 193 -4.74 0.50 -12.09
CA THR A 193 -4.66 0.43 -13.56
C THR A 193 -5.99 0.05 -14.22
N GLY A 194 -7.03 -0.19 -13.43
CA GLY A 194 -8.36 -0.54 -13.88
C GLY A 194 -9.46 0.02 -12.98
N PRO A 195 -10.74 -0.10 -13.36
CA PRO A 195 -11.85 0.41 -12.58
C PRO A 195 -11.96 -0.34 -11.25
N LEU A 196 -12.06 0.40 -10.13
CA LEU A 196 -12.38 -0.16 -8.83
C LEU A 196 -13.85 -0.63 -8.84
N VAL A 197 -14.07 -1.92 -8.69
CA VAL A 197 -15.43 -2.49 -8.56
C VAL A 197 -15.77 -2.60 -7.08
N MET A 198 -16.80 -1.84 -6.68
CA MET A 198 -17.29 -1.86 -5.29
C MET A 198 -18.15 -3.10 -5.03
N PRO A 199 -18.20 -3.65 -3.79
CA PRO A 199 -19.14 -4.69 -3.43
C PRO A 199 -20.57 -4.27 -3.78
N GLY A 200 -21.32 -5.11 -4.52
CA GLY A 200 -22.66 -4.78 -5.01
C GLY A 200 -22.71 -4.22 -6.44
N GLY A 201 -21.60 -4.25 -7.17
CA GLY A 201 -21.55 -3.90 -8.60
C GLY A 201 -21.51 -2.40 -8.91
N GLY A 202 -21.32 -1.55 -7.88
CA GLY A 202 -21.08 -0.11 -8.07
C GLY A 202 -19.72 0.14 -8.74
N LYS A 203 -19.70 1.06 -9.70
CA LYS A 203 -18.44 1.54 -10.30
C LYS A 203 -17.85 2.64 -9.41
N ALA A 204 -16.55 2.57 -9.11
CA ALA A 204 -15.83 3.72 -8.56
C ALA A 204 -15.77 4.83 -9.61
N ILE A 205 -16.00 6.06 -9.18
CA ILE A 205 -15.78 7.23 -10.02
C ILE A 205 -14.28 7.46 -10.07
N SER A 206 -13.69 7.46 -11.26
CA SER A 206 -12.33 7.95 -11.45
C SER A 206 -12.35 9.47 -11.26
N ILE A 207 -11.62 9.95 -10.25
CA ILE A 207 -11.43 11.38 -10.03
C ILE A 207 -10.26 11.80 -10.92
N LEU A 208 -10.58 12.63 -11.94
CA LEU A 208 -9.54 13.25 -12.76
C LEU A 208 -9.12 14.56 -12.08
N ASP A 209 -7.82 14.83 -12.04
CA ASP A 209 -7.28 16.07 -11.51
C ASP A 209 -7.48 17.21 -12.52
N ASN A 210 -8.64 17.85 -12.41
CA ASN A 210 -9.03 19.03 -13.21
C ASN A 210 -10.10 19.85 -12.48
N ALA A 211 -10.30 21.08 -12.90
CA ALA A 211 -11.28 22.00 -12.31
C ALA A 211 -12.70 21.42 -12.23
N GLY A 212 -13.15 20.70 -13.27
CA GLY A 212 -14.49 20.12 -13.31
C GLY A 212 -14.73 19.14 -12.16
N THR A 213 -13.82 18.21 -11.94
CA THR A 213 -13.92 17.22 -10.87
C THR A 213 -13.73 17.85 -9.49
N HIS A 214 -12.75 18.75 -9.34
CA HIS A 214 -12.49 19.42 -8.06
C HIS A 214 -13.65 20.32 -7.62
N ASN A 215 -14.41 20.89 -8.57
CA ASN A 215 -15.64 21.64 -8.29
C ASN A 215 -16.84 20.77 -7.86
N MET A 216 -16.68 19.45 -7.80
CA MET A 216 -17.74 18.51 -7.39
C MET A 216 -17.49 17.86 -6.03
N ILE A 217 -16.33 18.08 -5.40
CA ILE A 217 -15.92 17.40 -4.18
C ILE A 217 -15.68 18.41 -3.06
N TYR A 218 -16.48 18.31 -1.98
CA TYR A 218 -16.25 19.06 -0.74
C TYR A 218 -15.45 18.21 0.25
N ARG A 219 -14.33 18.77 0.80
CA ARG A 219 -13.48 18.07 1.76
C ARG A 219 -13.30 18.81 3.09
N GLY A 220 -12.88 20.06 3.07
CA GLY A 220 -12.72 20.88 4.29
C GLY A 220 -11.41 20.65 5.06
N LYS A 221 -10.34 20.24 4.40
CA LYS A 221 -9.01 20.01 4.98
C LYS A 221 -8.25 21.32 5.19
N ASN A 222 -7.49 21.45 6.29
CA ASN A 222 -6.50 22.51 6.45
C ASN A 222 -5.28 22.22 5.55
N LEU A 223 -4.98 23.14 4.64
CA LEU A 223 -3.88 23.05 3.67
C LEU A 223 -2.56 23.62 4.19
N GLY A 224 -2.57 24.20 5.40
CA GLY A 224 -1.38 24.78 6.01
C GLY A 224 -1.49 26.30 6.28
N SER A 225 -0.39 26.88 6.72
CA SER A 225 -0.26 28.30 7.06
C SER A 225 0.39 29.14 5.96
N SER A 226 0.60 28.56 4.76
CA SER A 226 1.13 29.24 3.58
C SER A 226 0.83 28.42 2.32
N LEU A 227 0.84 29.07 1.16
CA LEU A 227 0.84 28.38 -0.13
C LEU A 227 2.20 27.71 -0.34
N THR A 228 2.21 26.37 -0.50
CA THR A 228 3.46 25.63 -0.77
C THR A 228 3.82 25.66 -2.25
N ALA A 229 5.08 25.35 -2.57
CA ALA A 229 5.53 25.27 -3.97
C ALA A 229 4.79 24.17 -4.76
N GLU A 230 4.49 23.06 -4.11
CA GLU A 230 3.73 21.94 -4.71
C GLU A 230 2.29 22.35 -5.01
N GLN A 231 1.62 23.03 -4.07
CA GLN A 231 0.26 23.55 -4.26
C GLN A 231 0.23 24.60 -5.38
N ALA A 232 1.21 25.52 -5.40
CA ALA A 232 1.32 26.50 -6.47
C ALA A 232 1.54 25.84 -7.84
N ALA A 233 2.39 24.82 -7.91
CA ALA A 233 2.62 24.06 -9.14
C ALA A 233 1.35 23.32 -9.61
N ALA A 234 0.58 22.70 -8.70
CA ALA A 234 -0.67 22.03 -9.01
C ALA A 234 -1.75 23.01 -9.52
N ILE A 235 -1.86 24.20 -8.93
CA ILE A 235 -2.75 25.27 -9.41
C ILE A 235 -2.32 25.73 -10.80
N LYS A 236 -1.05 26.00 -11.00
CA LYS A 236 -0.51 26.45 -12.29
C LYS A 236 -0.74 25.44 -13.41
N ALA A 237 -0.62 24.17 -13.10
CA ALA A 237 -0.85 23.07 -14.05
C ALA A 237 -2.33 22.82 -14.35
N GLY A 238 -3.27 23.37 -13.55
CA GLY A 238 -4.70 23.10 -13.65
C GLY A 238 -5.10 21.70 -13.22
N THR A 239 -4.20 20.99 -12.52
CA THR A 239 -4.48 19.67 -11.93
C THR A 239 -5.12 19.80 -10.56
N PHE A 240 -4.78 20.83 -9.80
CA PHE A 240 -5.27 21.11 -8.44
C PHE A 240 -5.08 19.93 -7.47
N GLU A 241 -4.06 19.12 -7.68
CA GLU A 241 -3.80 17.91 -6.91
C GLU A 241 -3.82 18.21 -5.40
N ASP A 242 -4.56 17.38 -4.64
CA ASP A 242 -4.80 17.50 -3.19
C ASP A 242 -5.35 18.87 -2.71
N ILE A 243 -6.10 19.59 -3.57
CA ILE A 243 -6.85 20.79 -3.22
C ILE A 243 -8.32 20.60 -3.64
N TYR A 244 -9.28 20.72 -2.71
CA TYR A 244 -10.70 20.48 -2.97
C TYR A 244 -11.57 21.61 -2.39
N LEU A 245 -12.84 21.66 -2.79
CA LEU A 245 -13.78 22.65 -2.23
C LEU A 245 -13.86 22.53 -0.71
N GLY A 246 -13.92 23.68 -0.04
CA GLY A 246 -14.00 23.76 1.41
C GLY A 246 -12.67 23.59 2.13
N ASP A 247 -11.61 23.12 1.46
CA ASP A 247 -10.26 23.18 2.00
C ASP A 247 -9.88 24.62 2.28
N TYR A 248 -8.95 24.83 3.18
CA TYR A 248 -8.59 26.21 3.56
C TYR A 248 -7.13 26.33 3.99
N TRP A 249 -6.55 27.47 3.69
CA TRP A 249 -5.31 27.92 4.31
C TRP A 249 -5.64 28.75 5.53
N GLN A 250 -4.96 28.50 6.65
CA GLN A 250 -5.07 29.30 7.87
C GLN A 250 -3.82 30.19 8.02
N ILE A 251 -3.95 31.44 7.63
CA ILE A 251 -2.83 32.40 7.60
C ILE A 251 -3.22 33.60 8.45
N ASP A 252 -2.37 33.97 9.42
CA ASP A 252 -2.55 35.12 10.31
C ASP A 252 -3.93 35.16 10.98
N GLY A 253 -4.46 33.99 11.35
CA GLY A 253 -5.76 33.83 12.01
C GLY A 253 -6.96 33.90 11.09
N VAL A 254 -6.78 33.99 9.79
CA VAL A 254 -7.83 33.98 8.76
C VAL A 254 -7.84 32.63 8.05
N ASP A 255 -9.02 31.99 7.99
CA ASP A 255 -9.25 30.81 7.16
C ASP A 255 -9.68 31.24 5.75
N TYR A 256 -8.83 31.06 4.76
CA TYR A 256 -9.12 31.31 3.34
C TYR A 256 -9.63 30.02 2.69
N ILE A 257 -10.95 29.93 2.48
CA ILE A 257 -11.64 28.71 2.01
C ILE A 257 -11.62 28.65 0.49
N VAL A 258 -11.31 27.47 -0.06
CA VAL A 258 -11.45 27.17 -1.49
C VAL A 258 -12.91 27.17 -1.88
N ALA A 259 -13.30 28.11 -2.73
CA ALA A 259 -14.68 28.33 -3.15
C ALA A 259 -15.00 27.84 -4.58
N GLY A 260 -13.98 27.65 -5.40
CA GLY A 260 -14.13 27.16 -6.77
C GLY A 260 -12.78 27.03 -7.48
N PHE A 261 -12.79 26.33 -8.60
CA PHE A 261 -11.64 26.12 -9.46
C PHE A 261 -11.97 26.66 -10.85
N ASP A 262 -11.05 27.44 -11.44
CA ASP A 262 -11.16 28.00 -12.80
C ASP A 262 -12.45 28.79 -13.03
N TYR A 263 -12.94 29.49 -12.01
CA TYR A 263 -14.23 30.19 -12.08
C TYR A 263 -14.25 31.28 -13.17
N TRP A 264 -13.14 31.98 -13.38
CA TRP A 264 -13.00 33.00 -14.42
C TRP A 264 -12.25 32.50 -15.66
N TYR A 265 -11.91 31.21 -15.73
CA TYR A 265 -11.16 30.65 -16.85
C TYR A 265 -11.94 30.77 -18.16
N GLN A 266 -11.29 31.27 -19.20
CA GLN A 266 -11.87 31.58 -20.52
C GLN A 266 -12.97 32.66 -20.49
N CYS A 267 -13.00 33.51 -19.44
CA CYS A 267 -13.98 34.60 -19.30
C CYS A 267 -13.30 35.96 -19.43
N GLY A 268 -14.12 37.00 -19.73
CA GLY A 268 -13.70 38.37 -19.87
C GLY A 268 -13.65 38.86 -21.32
N ASP A 269 -13.59 40.20 -21.51
CA ASP A 269 -13.32 40.83 -22.82
C ASP A 269 -11.89 40.49 -23.31
N THR A 270 -11.00 40.24 -22.37
CA THR A 270 -9.73 39.53 -22.58
C THR A 270 -9.81 38.24 -21.75
N ALA A 271 -9.82 37.11 -22.45
CA ALA A 271 -10.01 35.81 -21.78
C ALA A 271 -8.92 35.50 -20.77
N CYS A 272 -9.32 35.14 -19.57
CA CYS A 272 -8.41 34.62 -18.53
C CYS A 272 -7.95 33.20 -18.94
N THR A 273 -6.66 33.02 -19.20
CA THR A 273 -6.07 31.72 -19.57
C THR A 273 -5.25 31.09 -18.45
N THR A 274 -5.27 31.71 -17.26
CA THR A 274 -4.52 31.25 -16.10
C THR A 274 -5.41 30.38 -15.21
N HIS A 275 -4.95 29.18 -14.91
CA HIS A 275 -5.60 28.31 -13.93
C HIS A 275 -5.54 28.92 -12.54
N HIS A 276 -6.63 28.80 -11.78
CA HIS A 276 -6.74 29.46 -10.47
C HIS A 276 -7.72 28.77 -9.54
N VAL A 277 -7.53 29.01 -8.26
CA VAL A 277 -8.45 28.61 -7.20
C VAL A 277 -9.12 29.88 -6.66
N VAL A 278 -10.44 29.92 -6.62
CA VAL A 278 -11.16 31.00 -5.94
C VAL A 278 -11.14 30.77 -4.44
N ILE A 279 -10.74 31.78 -3.68
CA ILE A 279 -10.68 31.75 -2.22
C ILE A 279 -11.57 32.84 -1.64
N ILE A 280 -12.20 32.52 -0.50
CA ILE A 280 -13.02 33.45 0.29
C ILE A 280 -12.70 33.29 1.78
N PRO A 281 -12.53 34.37 2.57
CA PRO A 281 -12.37 34.23 4.01
C PRO A 281 -13.60 33.57 4.66
N ARG A 282 -13.41 32.74 5.70
CA ARG A 282 -14.51 32.13 6.46
C ARG A 282 -15.44 33.16 7.07
N ASN A 283 -14.85 34.20 7.67
CA ASN A 283 -15.54 35.33 8.26
C ASN A 283 -15.20 36.63 7.50
N HIS A 284 -15.94 37.69 7.75
CA HIS A 284 -15.56 39.02 7.26
C HIS A 284 -14.20 39.42 7.86
N LEU A 285 -13.42 40.15 7.10
CA LEU A 285 -12.09 40.62 7.53
C LEU A 285 -12.18 41.85 8.44
N TYR A 286 -13.09 42.75 8.14
CA TYR A 286 -13.42 43.97 8.88
C TYR A 286 -14.80 44.46 8.47
N THR A 287 -15.28 45.60 9.05
CA THR A 287 -16.52 46.27 8.68
C THR A 287 -16.22 47.57 7.92
N TYR A 288 -17.07 47.89 6.96
CA TYR A 288 -16.98 49.12 6.18
C TYR A 288 -18.35 49.45 5.57
N HIS A 289 -18.61 50.72 5.20
CA HIS A 289 -19.79 51.11 4.46
C HIS A 289 -19.60 51.01 2.94
N MET A 290 -20.68 50.95 2.17
CA MET A 290 -20.61 51.05 0.71
C MET A 290 -20.35 52.46 0.25
N ASN A 291 -21.00 53.45 0.89
CA ASN A 291 -20.83 54.90 0.69
C ASN A 291 -21.06 55.65 1.99
N ALA A 292 -20.48 56.82 2.13
CA ALA A 292 -20.66 57.67 3.31
C ALA A 292 -22.10 58.21 3.47
N SER A 293 -22.91 58.12 2.42
CA SER A 293 -24.33 58.48 2.43
C SER A 293 -25.18 57.39 1.74
N ASN A 294 -26.51 57.45 1.92
CA ASN A 294 -27.41 56.47 1.32
C ASN A 294 -27.61 56.77 -0.17
N THR A 295 -26.60 56.46 -0.95
CA THR A 295 -26.62 56.59 -2.42
C THR A 295 -25.91 55.41 -3.04
N THR A 296 -26.36 55.04 -4.27
CA THR A 296 -25.71 54.03 -5.11
C THR A 296 -25.24 54.66 -6.43
N GLU A 297 -25.15 55.97 -6.47
CA GLU A 297 -24.67 56.71 -7.63
C GLU A 297 -23.27 56.22 -8.05
N GLY A 298 -23.10 56.06 -9.38
CA GLY A 298 -21.87 55.48 -9.92
C GLY A 298 -21.75 53.96 -9.76
N GLY A 299 -22.78 53.29 -9.22
CA GLY A 299 -22.82 51.83 -9.07
C GLY A 299 -21.77 51.31 -8.06
N TYR A 300 -21.33 50.05 -8.25
CA TYR A 300 -20.31 49.46 -7.40
C TYR A 300 -18.96 50.15 -7.58
N VAL A 301 -18.55 50.37 -8.81
CA VAL A 301 -17.22 51.02 -9.12
C VAL A 301 -17.19 52.46 -8.61
N GLY A 302 -18.35 53.17 -8.58
CA GLY A 302 -18.46 54.49 -8.03
C GLY A 302 -18.40 54.56 -6.50
N SER A 303 -18.63 53.43 -5.82
CA SER A 303 -18.75 53.39 -4.37
C SER A 303 -17.42 53.67 -3.63
N ASP A 304 -17.53 54.12 -2.39
CA ASP A 304 -16.39 54.29 -1.49
C ASP A 304 -15.76 52.95 -1.12
N MET A 305 -16.57 51.91 -1.00
CA MET A 305 -16.12 50.53 -0.81
C MET A 305 -15.12 50.12 -1.89
N TYR A 306 -15.48 50.26 -3.17
CA TYR A 306 -14.59 49.88 -4.28
C TYR A 306 -13.31 50.73 -4.33
N LYS A 307 -13.42 52.02 -4.13
CA LYS A 307 -12.31 52.97 -4.24
C LYS A 307 -11.35 52.91 -3.06
N ASN A 308 -11.88 52.76 -1.86
CA ASN A 308 -11.14 52.92 -0.60
C ASN A 308 -11.29 51.69 0.32
N GLY A 309 -12.52 51.19 0.49
CA GLY A 309 -12.87 50.13 1.41
C GLY A 309 -12.10 48.82 1.15
N LEU A 310 -11.93 48.40 -0.10
CA LEU A 310 -11.21 47.20 -0.47
C LEU A 310 -9.70 47.27 -0.33
N THR A 311 -9.11 48.46 -0.08
CA THR A 311 -7.65 48.60 0.05
C THR A 311 -7.06 47.73 1.13
N GLN A 312 -7.74 47.64 2.29
CA GLN A 312 -7.31 46.80 3.40
C GLN A 312 -7.42 45.31 3.04
N ALA A 313 -8.51 44.89 2.35
CA ALA A 313 -8.69 43.51 1.89
C ALA A 313 -7.59 43.11 0.91
N LYS A 314 -7.30 43.96 -0.09
CA LYS A 314 -6.20 43.72 -1.05
C LYS A 314 -4.84 43.59 -0.33
N ALA A 315 -4.57 44.44 0.66
CA ALA A 315 -3.37 44.30 1.47
C ALA A 315 -3.30 42.98 2.26
N THR A 316 -4.45 42.55 2.85
CA THR A 316 -4.56 41.31 3.63
C THR A 316 -4.28 40.07 2.74
N PHE A 317 -4.90 40.00 1.56
CA PHE A 317 -4.64 38.89 0.63
C PHE A 317 -3.21 38.88 0.10
N ASN A 318 -2.66 40.05 -0.22
CA ASN A 318 -1.27 40.17 -0.67
C ASN A 318 -0.27 39.78 0.44
N ALA A 319 -0.54 40.11 1.69
CA ALA A 319 0.29 39.68 2.82
C ALA A 319 0.23 38.15 3.02
N ALA A 320 -0.96 37.55 2.88
CA ALA A 320 -1.17 36.12 3.08
C ALA A 320 -0.52 35.26 2.00
N PHE A 321 -0.63 35.63 0.73
CA PHE A 321 -0.23 34.78 -0.39
C PHE A 321 0.89 35.36 -1.28
N GLY A 322 1.20 36.65 -1.12
CA GLY A 322 2.05 37.37 -2.05
C GLY A 322 1.27 37.92 -3.26
N SER A 323 1.53 39.17 -3.66
CA SER A 323 0.80 39.80 -4.77
C SER A 323 0.97 39.07 -6.11
N ALA A 324 2.07 38.35 -6.30
CA ALA A 324 2.31 37.52 -7.48
C ALA A 324 1.40 36.33 -7.63
N HIS A 325 0.79 35.87 -6.53
CA HIS A 325 -0.15 34.74 -6.50
C HIS A 325 -1.61 35.17 -6.52
N ILE A 326 -1.90 36.48 -6.57
CA ILE A 326 -3.28 36.98 -6.72
C ILE A 326 -3.58 37.22 -8.18
N LEU A 327 -4.60 36.52 -8.68
CA LEU A 327 -5.05 36.62 -10.07
C LEU A 327 -5.52 38.03 -10.38
N ASN A 328 -5.00 38.62 -11.45
CA ASN A 328 -5.62 39.78 -12.10
C ASN A 328 -6.41 39.28 -13.32
N HIS A 329 -7.67 39.57 -13.37
CA HIS A 329 -8.60 39.16 -14.42
C HIS A 329 -9.58 40.26 -14.77
N ARG A 330 -10.34 40.06 -15.84
CA ARG A 330 -11.35 41.01 -16.29
C ARG A 330 -12.70 40.67 -15.68
N GLU A 331 -13.32 41.64 -14.97
CA GLU A 331 -14.70 41.55 -14.50
C GLU A 331 -15.56 42.68 -15.05
N HIS A 332 -16.82 42.33 -15.37
CA HIS A 332 -17.82 43.31 -15.76
C HIS A 332 -18.52 43.85 -14.53
N LEU A 333 -18.38 45.13 -14.23
CA LEU A 333 -18.85 45.75 -12.98
C LEU A 333 -19.79 46.89 -13.26
N THR A 334 -20.81 47.08 -12.39
CA THR A 334 -21.76 48.19 -12.44
C THR A 334 -21.07 49.52 -12.19
N ASN A 335 -21.17 50.46 -13.12
CA ASN A 335 -20.56 51.79 -13.06
C ASN A 335 -21.52 52.96 -13.20
N ALA A 336 -22.82 52.70 -13.36
CA ALA A 336 -23.85 53.71 -13.39
C ALA A 336 -25.20 53.19 -12.85
N VAL A 337 -25.94 54.06 -12.21
CA VAL A 337 -27.29 53.82 -11.68
C VAL A 337 -28.24 54.94 -12.14
N SER A 338 -29.39 54.57 -12.66
CA SER A 338 -30.47 55.51 -13.04
C SER A 338 -31.79 55.01 -12.48
N ASN A 339 -32.54 55.91 -11.83
CA ASN A 339 -33.81 55.57 -11.19
C ASN A 339 -33.71 54.35 -10.20
N GLY A 340 -32.60 54.30 -9.48
CA GLY A 340 -32.36 53.26 -8.52
C GLY A 340 -32.06 51.86 -9.09
N ARG A 341 -31.72 51.77 -10.37
CA ARG A 341 -31.38 50.54 -11.07
C ARG A 341 -30.03 50.64 -11.75
N PRO A 342 -29.25 49.56 -11.84
CA PRO A 342 -28.07 49.51 -12.68
C PRO A 342 -28.43 49.97 -14.11
N SER A 343 -27.71 50.98 -14.63
CA SER A 343 -27.93 51.56 -15.96
C SER A 343 -26.68 51.51 -16.83
N GLY A 344 -25.54 51.11 -16.27
CA GLY A 344 -24.28 50.94 -16.99
C GLY A 344 -23.40 49.87 -16.34
N GLY A 345 -22.47 49.36 -17.11
CA GLY A 345 -21.44 48.44 -16.71
C GLY A 345 -20.39 48.36 -17.79
N THR A 346 -19.16 48.04 -17.36
CA THR A 346 -18.04 47.81 -18.29
C THR A 346 -16.99 46.91 -17.62
N TRP A 347 -15.97 46.58 -18.38
CA TRP A 347 -14.88 45.74 -17.95
C TRP A 347 -13.81 46.49 -17.15
N TYR A 348 -13.40 45.89 -16.02
CA TYR A 348 -12.36 46.38 -15.15
C TYR A 348 -11.34 45.30 -14.87
N ASP A 349 -10.10 45.69 -14.60
CA ASP A 349 -9.09 44.83 -14.01
C ASP A 349 -9.44 44.59 -12.54
N SER A 350 -9.59 43.35 -12.14
CA SER A 350 -10.02 42.95 -10.80
C SER A 350 -9.06 41.94 -10.18
N THR A 351 -8.83 42.08 -8.89
CA THR A 351 -7.99 41.16 -8.11
C THR A 351 -8.71 40.62 -6.86
N VAL A 352 -9.22 41.52 -6.01
CA VAL A 352 -9.97 41.20 -4.79
C VAL A 352 -11.23 42.06 -4.82
N GLU A 353 -12.39 41.41 -4.88
CA GLU A 353 -13.68 42.06 -5.06
C GLU A 353 -14.73 41.53 -4.10
N LEU A 354 -15.80 42.28 -3.84
CA LEU A 354 -16.98 41.71 -3.20
C LEU A 354 -17.68 40.72 -4.12
N PRO A 355 -18.19 39.58 -3.58
CA PRO A 355 -19.02 38.68 -4.38
C PRO A 355 -20.36 39.38 -4.73
N ASN A 356 -21.00 38.92 -5.79
CA ASN A 356 -22.36 39.30 -6.15
C ASN A 356 -23.41 38.27 -5.66
N GLU A 357 -24.71 38.56 -5.83
CA GLU A 357 -25.80 37.67 -5.46
C GLU A 357 -25.70 36.32 -6.18
N ASN A 358 -25.34 36.32 -7.48
CA ASN A 358 -25.21 35.08 -8.27
C ASN A 358 -24.08 34.19 -7.74
N MET A 359 -22.92 34.77 -7.40
CA MET A 359 -21.80 34.01 -6.80
C MET A 359 -22.20 33.33 -5.51
N MET A 360 -23.03 33.98 -4.71
CA MET A 360 -23.46 33.47 -3.41
C MET A 360 -24.66 32.51 -3.52
N TYR A 361 -25.68 32.87 -4.31
CA TYR A 361 -26.99 32.21 -4.29
C TYR A 361 -27.38 31.53 -5.62
N GLY A 362 -26.61 31.75 -6.67
CA GLY A 362 -26.88 31.19 -8.00
C GLY A 362 -27.90 32.01 -8.82
N SER A 363 -28.44 33.09 -8.28
CA SER A 363 -29.39 34.01 -8.93
C SER A 363 -29.33 35.37 -8.21
N HIS A 364 -29.62 36.44 -8.94
CA HIS A 364 -29.94 37.71 -8.31
C HIS A 364 -31.33 37.62 -7.67
N ILE A 365 -31.47 38.18 -6.48
CA ILE A 365 -32.65 38.05 -5.61
C ILE A 365 -33.32 39.42 -5.44
N PHE A 366 -32.56 40.42 -5.00
CA PHE A 366 -33.00 41.78 -4.77
C PHE A 366 -32.50 42.75 -5.84
N ALA A 367 -31.30 42.49 -6.36
CA ALA A 367 -30.74 43.30 -7.41
C ALA A 367 -31.54 43.10 -8.74
N PRO A 368 -31.95 44.13 -9.42
CA PRO A 368 -32.65 44.00 -10.71
C PRO A 368 -31.75 43.50 -11.86
N ALA A 369 -30.43 43.59 -11.67
CA ALA A 369 -29.42 43.01 -12.54
C ALA A 369 -28.10 42.92 -11.76
N SER A 370 -27.35 41.82 -11.92
CA SER A 370 -25.99 41.72 -11.42
C SER A 370 -25.01 42.37 -12.37
N ASP A 371 -23.95 42.96 -11.78
CA ASP A 371 -22.79 43.51 -12.49
C ASP A 371 -23.09 44.49 -13.64
N GLY A 372 -24.25 45.16 -13.57
CA GLY A 372 -24.67 46.19 -14.48
C GLY A 372 -25.46 45.72 -15.72
N THR A 373 -25.58 46.63 -16.68
CA THR A 373 -26.24 46.35 -17.95
C THR A 373 -25.20 46.17 -19.05
N ASN A 374 -25.64 45.68 -20.22
CA ASN A 374 -24.80 45.47 -21.39
C ASN A 374 -23.73 44.36 -21.21
N ILE A 375 -24.00 43.39 -20.36
CA ILE A 375 -23.14 42.19 -20.27
C ILE A 375 -23.22 41.46 -21.61
N PRO A 376 -22.10 41.15 -22.26
CA PRO A 376 -22.09 40.39 -23.51
C PRO A 376 -22.80 39.04 -23.37
N ASN A 377 -23.58 38.62 -24.35
CA ASN A 377 -24.40 37.42 -24.33
C ASN A 377 -23.57 36.12 -24.13
N ASN A 378 -22.31 36.13 -24.48
CA ASN A 378 -21.38 35.01 -24.31
C ASN A 378 -20.60 35.04 -22.98
N TYR A 379 -20.83 36.02 -22.13
CA TYR A 379 -20.22 36.13 -20.82
C TYR A 379 -21.23 35.68 -19.74
N THR A 380 -20.92 34.61 -19.03
CA THR A 380 -21.85 33.97 -18.11
C THR A 380 -21.36 33.89 -16.67
N ILE A 381 -20.18 34.40 -16.36
CA ILE A 381 -19.56 34.19 -15.04
C ILE A 381 -20.36 34.81 -13.89
N SER A 382 -20.90 36.03 -14.10
CA SER A 382 -21.73 36.67 -13.08
C SER A 382 -23.07 35.98 -12.82
N ASN A 383 -23.45 34.99 -13.64
CA ASN A 383 -24.67 34.20 -13.51
C ASN A 383 -24.39 32.80 -12.93
N SER A 384 -23.22 32.57 -12.41
CA SER A 384 -22.78 31.27 -11.89
C SER A 384 -22.58 31.31 -10.39
N GLN A 385 -23.16 30.35 -9.66
CA GLN A 385 -22.89 30.18 -8.23
C GLN A 385 -21.51 29.60 -8.01
N LEU A 386 -20.77 30.13 -7.05
CA LEU A 386 -19.52 29.49 -6.60
C LEU A 386 -19.81 28.06 -6.14
N PRO A 387 -19.09 27.05 -6.62
CA PRO A 387 -19.36 25.65 -6.31
C PRO A 387 -19.39 25.33 -4.82
N LEU A 388 -18.61 26.04 -4.01
CA LEU A 388 -18.62 25.91 -2.55
C LEU A 388 -20.02 26.11 -1.97
N PHE A 389 -20.73 27.15 -2.35
CA PHE A 389 -22.03 27.48 -1.76
C PHE A 389 -23.14 26.57 -2.25
N ARG A 390 -22.95 25.90 -3.37
CA ARG A 390 -23.84 24.85 -3.85
C ARG A 390 -23.71 23.56 -3.04
N LEU A 391 -22.47 23.17 -2.68
CA LEU A 391 -22.18 21.93 -1.93
C LEU A 391 -22.24 22.15 -0.42
N ALA A 392 -21.86 23.33 0.07
CA ALA A 392 -21.79 23.68 1.48
C ALA A 392 -22.49 25.03 1.75
N PRO A 393 -23.83 25.11 1.58
CA PRO A 393 -24.59 26.37 1.68
C PRO A 393 -24.44 27.06 3.04
N TRP A 394 -24.13 26.31 4.10
CA TRP A 394 -23.86 26.87 5.43
C TRP A 394 -22.58 27.74 5.51
N LEU A 395 -21.74 27.73 4.49
CA LEU A 395 -20.57 28.59 4.38
C LEU A 395 -20.87 29.92 3.66
N SER A 396 -22.07 30.12 3.14
CA SER A 396 -22.47 31.37 2.49
C SER A 396 -22.59 32.54 3.47
N PHE A 397 -22.73 32.28 4.76
CA PHE A 397 -22.93 33.29 5.80
C PHE A 397 -21.98 33.11 7.00
N THR A 398 -21.79 34.19 7.78
CA THR A 398 -20.83 34.25 8.89
C THR A 398 -21.51 34.16 10.26
N ARG A 399 -22.74 33.71 10.37
CA ARG A 399 -23.59 33.53 11.60
C ARG A 399 -23.76 34.76 12.52
N SER A 400 -22.76 35.63 12.55
CA SER A 400 -22.76 36.76 13.49
C SER A 400 -22.78 38.16 12.85
N TYR A 401 -22.70 38.22 11.53
CA TYR A 401 -22.61 39.52 10.85
C TYR A 401 -23.13 39.46 9.40
N TRP A 402 -23.64 40.60 8.91
CA TRP A 402 -24.06 40.79 7.54
C TRP A 402 -22.83 41.15 6.70
N CYS A 403 -22.69 40.58 5.52
CA CYS A 403 -21.58 40.86 4.62
C CYS A 403 -22.05 41.49 3.34
N TRP A 404 -21.39 42.54 2.91
CA TRP A 404 -21.69 43.21 1.65
C TRP A 404 -21.56 42.33 0.44
N LEU A 405 -22.50 42.51 -0.49
CA LEU A 405 -22.42 42.09 -1.89
C LEU A 405 -22.32 43.34 -2.76
N ARG A 406 -21.79 43.18 -3.98
CA ARG A 406 -21.54 44.34 -4.85
C ARG A 406 -22.77 44.79 -5.66
N ASP A 407 -23.91 44.11 -5.54
CA ASP A 407 -25.11 44.37 -6.35
C ASP A 407 -25.87 45.58 -5.84
N VAL A 408 -26.25 46.43 -6.79
CA VAL A 408 -27.13 47.59 -6.56
C VAL A 408 -28.58 47.13 -6.53
N VAL A 409 -29.27 47.35 -5.42
CA VAL A 409 -30.67 46.98 -5.20
C VAL A 409 -31.61 48.16 -5.55
N SER A 410 -31.25 49.36 -5.10
CA SER A 410 -32.03 50.57 -5.35
C SER A 410 -31.14 51.82 -5.28
N ALA A 411 -31.72 53.01 -5.32
CA ALA A 411 -30.99 54.28 -5.25
C ALA A 411 -30.20 54.47 -3.94
N ALA A 412 -30.51 53.70 -2.86
CA ALA A 412 -29.91 53.87 -1.56
C ALA A 412 -29.35 52.54 -0.97
N TYR A 413 -29.59 51.40 -1.61
CA TYR A 413 -29.32 50.08 -1.02
C TYR A 413 -28.44 49.21 -1.92
N PHE A 414 -27.49 48.52 -1.29
CA PHE A 414 -26.73 47.40 -1.88
C PHE A 414 -27.20 46.08 -1.24
N ALA A 415 -27.02 44.99 -1.96
CA ALA A 415 -27.30 43.66 -1.47
C ALA A 415 -26.30 43.25 -0.38
N ASN A 416 -26.70 42.30 0.47
CA ASN A 416 -25.84 41.67 1.45
C ASN A 416 -26.24 40.22 1.70
N ALA A 417 -25.32 39.43 2.19
CA ALA A 417 -25.55 38.13 2.79
C ALA A 417 -25.78 38.34 4.30
N SER A 418 -26.98 38.00 4.79
CA SER A 418 -27.31 38.19 6.20
C SER A 418 -26.67 37.12 7.09
N GLY A 419 -26.56 37.40 8.40
CA GLY A 419 -25.98 36.48 9.37
C GLY A 419 -26.75 35.16 9.56
N ASN A 420 -27.93 35.02 8.99
CA ASN A 420 -28.77 33.80 9.03
C ASN A 420 -28.85 33.10 7.65
N GLY A 421 -28.09 33.56 6.66
CA GLY A 421 -27.91 32.88 5.38
C GLY A 421 -28.78 33.35 4.24
N ASN A 422 -29.80 34.17 4.45
CA ASN A 422 -30.61 34.72 3.36
C ASN A 422 -29.95 35.92 2.72
N CYS A 423 -30.26 36.16 1.44
CA CYS A 423 -29.99 37.41 0.81
C CYS A 423 -30.85 38.51 1.44
N ALA A 424 -30.31 39.69 1.55
CA ALA A 424 -30.99 40.90 2.06
C ALA A 424 -30.39 42.14 1.41
N TYR A 425 -30.82 43.32 1.82
CA TYR A 425 -30.23 44.59 1.36
C TYR A 425 -30.09 45.54 2.54
N TYR A 426 -29.12 46.46 2.44
CA TYR A 426 -28.81 47.38 3.52
C TYR A 426 -28.48 48.74 2.94
N ALA A 427 -28.79 49.81 3.72
CA ALA A 427 -28.49 51.17 3.28
C ALA A 427 -27.00 51.38 3.09
N ALA A 428 -26.63 52.04 1.99
CA ALA A 428 -25.23 52.19 1.57
C ALA A 428 -24.31 52.83 2.63
N SER A 429 -24.87 53.67 3.53
CA SER A 429 -24.11 54.30 4.61
C SER A 429 -23.96 53.47 5.90
N ASN A 430 -24.61 52.31 5.96
CA ASN A 430 -24.45 51.44 7.10
C ASN A 430 -23.13 50.66 6.99
N GLU A 431 -22.62 50.26 8.13
CA GLU A 431 -21.46 49.35 8.19
C GLU A 431 -21.89 47.89 8.11
N ALA A 432 -21.25 47.11 7.27
CA ALA A 432 -21.39 45.66 7.20
C ALA A 432 -20.03 45.00 6.93
N GLY A 433 -19.98 43.69 7.08
CA GLY A 433 -18.73 42.93 6.93
C GLY A 433 -18.20 42.95 5.48
N VAL A 434 -16.91 43.12 5.34
CA VAL A 434 -16.16 42.99 4.08
C VAL A 434 -15.62 41.57 4.00
N ARG A 435 -16.22 40.76 3.14
CA ARG A 435 -15.88 39.34 2.91
C ARG A 435 -15.64 39.12 1.42
N PRO A 436 -14.49 39.53 0.90
CA PRO A 436 -14.23 39.52 -0.53
C PRO A 436 -13.78 38.16 -1.04
N VAL A 437 -13.79 38.01 -2.37
CA VAL A 437 -13.24 36.85 -3.09
C VAL A 437 -12.01 37.27 -3.90
N ALA A 438 -11.11 36.32 -4.11
CA ALA A 438 -9.93 36.50 -4.97
C ALA A 438 -9.59 35.19 -5.68
N GLY A 439 -8.93 35.29 -6.84
CA GLY A 439 -8.30 34.15 -7.48
C GLY A 439 -6.89 33.95 -6.95
N LEU A 440 -6.51 32.74 -6.62
CA LEU A 440 -5.16 32.33 -6.23
C LEU A 440 -4.53 31.56 -7.40
N ILE A 441 -3.34 31.96 -7.82
CA ILE A 441 -2.59 31.37 -8.94
C ILE A 441 -1.26 30.76 -8.44
N GLY A 442 -0.71 29.85 -9.23
CA GLY A 442 0.55 29.17 -8.91
C GLY A 442 1.81 29.90 -9.42
#